data_406ea4344e705c4c1a805e461f83390f
#
_entry.id   406ea4344e705c4c1a805e461f83390f
#
_cell.length_a   1.000
_cell.length_b   1.000
_cell.length_c   1.000
_cell.angle_alpha   90.00
_cell.angle_beta   90.00
_cell.angle_gamma   90.00
#
_symmetry.space_group_name_H-M   'P 1'
#
loop_
_entity.id
_entity.type
_entity.pdbx_description
1 polymer ?
#
loop_
_entity_poly.entity_id
_entity_poly.type
_entity_poly.pdbx_seq_one_letter_code
_entity_poly.pdbx_strand_id
1 'polypeptide(L)'
;MKFLCVSDQIDPLVYSNKIKERFDDVDAVLCAGDLPSEYIDFIVSSLNKPAFFVFGNHNLSELSYYHKQRSPAGPHFTFAEEHTALDMGGSFGAMYAGFRVLRDRHLLVSGRNGKKRPLLIAGASGSMRYSNGLCQYTDRQMFVRLLMMAPRLLLHKALYGKAVDIFLTHASPRHVHDKEDPCHVGFDCFNWFIRKFQPTYLVHGHIHLYDMGEERVTKVLNTRVVNAYSYHIIEL
;
A
#
# COMPACT_ATOMS: atom_id res chain seq x y z
N MET A 1 -0.84 17.51 4.29
CA MET A 1 -0.53 16.74 3.06
C MET A 1 -1.71 15.83 2.81
N LYS A 2 -2.28 15.91 1.60
CA LYS A 2 -3.54 15.28 1.24
C LYS A 2 -3.29 14.12 0.27
N PHE A 3 -3.91 12.97 0.50
CA PHE A 3 -3.73 11.77 -0.31
C PHE A 3 -5.07 11.27 -0.84
N LEU A 4 -5.10 10.92 -2.13
CA LEU A 4 -6.16 10.14 -2.73
C LEU A 4 -5.82 8.65 -2.53
N CYS A 5 -6.63 7.94 -1.73
CA CYS A 5 -6.51 6.50 -1.52
C CYS A 5 -7.56 5.79 -2.38
N VAL A 6 -7.16 4.75 -3.12
CA VAL A 6 -8.05 3.97 -4.00
C VAL A 6 -7.78 2.47 -3.82
N SER A 7 -8.81 1.64 -3.92
CA SER A 7 -8.68 0.18 -3.82
C SER A 7 -9.90 -0.54 -4.37
N ASP A 8 -9.70 -1.76 -4.90
CA ASP A 8 -10.68 -2.79 -5.25
C ASP A 8 -11.67 -2.43 -6.36
N GLN A 9 -12.15 -1.20 -6.39
CA GLN A 9 -13.17 -0.77 -7.32
C GLN A 9 -12.75 0.46 -8.11
N ILE A 10 -13.02 0.46 -9.42
CA ILE A 10 -12.93 1.66 -10.26
C ILE A 10 -14.07 2.60 -9.88
N ASP A 11 -13.73 3.72 -9.25
CA ASP A 11 -14.72 4.72 -8.85
C ASP A 11 -14.99 5.69 -10.01
N PRO A 12 -16.27 5.92 -10.38
CA PRO A 12 -16.61 6.80 -11.50
C PRO A 12 -16.32 8.28 -11.23
N LEU A 13 -16.15 8.71 -9.99
CA LEU A 13 -15.73 10.07 -9.66
C LEU A 13 -14.22 10.26 -9.87
N VAL A 14 -13.45 9.20 -9.68
CA VAL A 14 -12.00 9.18 -9.92
C VAL A 14 -11.71 8.88 -11.39
N TYR A 15 -12.35 7.84 -11.97
CA TYR A 15 -12.20 7.50 -13.39
C TYR A 15 -13.09 8.38 -14.27
N SER A 16 -12.74 9.65 -14.35
CA SER A 16 -13.55 10.68 -14.99
C SER A 16 -12.66 11.77 -15.60
N ASN A 17 -13.12 12.37 -16.70
CA ASN A 17 -12.49 13.56 -17.27
C ASN A 17 -12.44 14.76 -16.31
N LYS A 18 -13.23 14.72 -15.23
CA LYS A 18 -13.26 15.74 -14.17
C LYS A 18 -12.36 15.41 -12.96
N ILE A 19 -11.49 14.42 -13.06
CA ILE A 19 -10.60 14.01 -11.97
C ILE A 19 -9.76 15.19 -11.43
N LYS A 20 -9.23 16.03 -12.32
CA LYS A 20 -8.48 17.24 -11.94
C LYS A 20 -9.31 18.22 -11.15
N GLU A 21 -10.54 18.50 -11.59
CA GLU A 21 -11.43 19.42 -10.88
C GLU A 21 -11.70 19.00 -9.45
N ARG A 22 -11.73 17.67 -9.18
CA ARG A 22 -12.07 17.09 -7.88
C ARG A 22 -10.85 16.83 -6.98
N PHE A 23 -9.71 16.47 -7.57
CA PHE A 23 -8.57 15.92 -6.83
C PHE A 23 -7.23 16.60 -7.16
N ASP A 24 -7.22 17.80 -7.80
CA ASP A 24 -5.96 18.50 -8.10
C ASP A 24 -5.20 18.93 -6.84
N ASP A 25 -5.91 19.09 -5.74
CA ASP A 25 -5.38 19.49 -4.43
C ASP A 25 -4.71 18.35 -3.63
N VAL A 26 -4.70 17.10 -4.15
CA VAL A 26 -3.96 16.02 -3.51
C VAL A 26 -2.46 16.13 -3.79
N ASP A 27 -1.66 15.74 -2.81
CA ASP A 27 -0.20 15.73 -2.93
C ASP A 27 0.33 14.42 -3.52
N ALA A 28 -0.36 13.30 -3.27
CA ALA A 28 0.00 11.99 -3.79
C ALA A 28 -1.19 11.01 -3.82
N VAL A 29 -1.00 9.85 -4.46
CA VAL A 29 -1.98 8.78 -4.60
C VAL A 29 -1.49 7.51 -3.91
N LEU A 30 -2.38 6.81 -3.20
CA LEU A 30 -2.13 5.53 -2.56
C LEU A 30 -3.08 4.47 -3.12
N CYS A 31 -2.55 3.45 -3.79
CA CYS A 31 -3.33 2.36 -4.39
C CYS A 31 -3.17 1.11 -3.52
N ALA A 32 -4.22 0.73 -2.81
CA ALA A 32 -4.19 -0.36 -1.82
C ALA A 32 -4.53 -1.75 -2.41
N GLY A 33 -4.32 -1.95 -3.70
CA GLY A 33 -4.42 -3.24 -4.38
C GLY A 33 -5.75 -3.49 -5.09
N ASP A 34 -5.78 -4.59 -5.84
CA ASP A 34 -6.90 -5.10 -6.62
C ASP A 34 -7.48 -4.11 -7.64
N LEU A 35 -6.60 -3.29 -8.22
CA LEU A 35 -6.92 -2.33 -9.26
C LEU A 35 -6.24 -2.71 -10.59
N PRO A 36 -6.93 -2.55 -11.73
CA PRO A 36 -6.31 -2.68 -13.04
C PRO A 36 -5.19 -1.65 -13.24
N SER A 37 -4.13 -2.05 -13.94
CA SER A 37 -2.99 -1.16 -14.25
C SER A 37 -3.42 0.08 -15.02
N GLU A 38 -4.37 -0.06 -15.94
CA GLU A 38 -4.91 1.03 -16.75
C GLU A 38 -5.61 2.11 -15.89
N TYR A 39 -6.24 1.70 -14.79
CA TYR A 39 -6.87 2.66 -13.87
C TYR A 39 -5.81 3.45 -13.09
N ILE A 40 -4.76 2.78 -12.62
CA ILE A 40 -3.65 3.46 -11.94
C ILE A 40 -2.94 4.42 -12.92
N ASP A 41 -2.69 3.97 -14.14
CA ASP A 41 -2.08 4.77 -15.22
C ASP A 41 -2.92 6.02 -15.54
N PHE A 42 -4.23 5.86 -15.63
CA PHE A 42 -5.15 6.97 -15.83
C PHE A 42 -5.04 8.01 -14.70
N ILE A 43 -5.03 7.58 -13.44
CA ILE A 43 -4.93 8.48 -12.29
C ILE A 43 -3.59 9.23 -12.32
N VAL A 44 -2.48 8.49 -12.51
CA VAL A 44 -1.13 9.07 -12.53
C VAL A 44 -0.97 10.07 -13.66
N SER A 45 -1.35 9.70 -14.88
CA SER A 45 -1.24 10.57 -16.06
C SER A 45 -2.15 11.79 -15.96
N SER A 46 -3.34 11.62 -15.39
CA SER A 46 -4.30 12.72 -15.25
C SER A 46 -3.90 13.71 -14.16
N LEU A 47 -3.52 13.25 -12.97
CA LEU A 47 -3.19 14.13 -11.85
C LEU A 47 -1.74 14.62 -11.88
N ASN A 48 -0.84 13.87 -12.53
CA ASN A 48 0.61 14.13 -12.52
C ASN A 48 1.16 14.27 -11.09
N LYS A 49 0.74 13.36 -10.20
CA LYS A 49 1.16 13.31 -8.78
C LYS A 49 1.90 12.01 -8.51
N PRO A 50 2.85 11.99 -7.54
CA PRO A 50 3.46 10.75 -7.09
C PRO A 50 2.41 9.74 -6.66
N ALA A 51 2.56 8.49 -7.09
CA ALA A 51 1.65 7.41 -6.74
C ALA A 51 2.43 6.23 -6.14
N PHE A 52 1.86 5.59 -5.12
CA PHE A 52 2.41 4.42 -4.46
C PHE A 52 1.37 3.31 -4.49
N PHE A 53 1.80 2.08 -4.78
CA PHE A 53 0.88 0.96 -4.85
C PHE A 53 1.40 -0.30 -4.17
N VAL A 54 0.47 -1.16 -3.80
CA VAL A 54 0.70 -2.56 -3.44
C VAL A 54 -0.20 -3.45 -4.28
N PHE A 55 0.19 -4.71 -4.48
CA PHE A 55 -0.70 -5.70 -5.08
C PHE A 55 -1.69 -6.24 -4.04
N GLY A 56 -2.90 -6.54 -4.47
CA GLY A 56 -3.84 -7.37 -3.74
C GLY A 56 -3.67 -8.85 -4.06
N ASN A 57 -4.76 -9.58 -4.09
CA ASN A 57 -4.81 -11.00 -4.49
C ASN A 57 -5.50 -11.22 -5.85
N HIS A 58 -5.97 -10.14 -6.46
CA HIS A 58 -6.51 -10.08 -7.83
C HIS A 58 -5.71 -9.08 -8.68
N ASN A 59 -6.00 -9.01 -10.00
CA ASN A 59 -5.37 -8.09 -10.94
C ASN A 59 -3.82 -8.13 -10.89
N LEU A 60 -3.25 -9.36 -10.95
CA LEU A 60 -1.83 -9.64 -10.75
C LEU A 60 -1.03 -9.77 -12.06
N SER A 61 -1.53 -9.24 -13.19
CA SER A 61 -0.86 -9.32 -14.50
C SER A 61 0.59 -8.81 -14.46
N GLU A 62 0.83 -7.74 -13.72
CA GLU A 62 2.13 -7.10 -13.59
C GLU A 62 3.00 -7.65 -12.43
N LEU A 63 2.49 -8.62 -11.67
CA LEU A 63 3.17 -9.12 -10.47
C LEU A 63 4.57 -9.70 -10.79
N SER A 64 4.73 -10.34 -11.94
CA SER A 64 5.98 -10.97 -12.37
C SER A 64 7.13 -9.97 -12.50
N TYR A 65 6.86 -8.70 -12.83
CA TYR A 65 7.87 -7.64 -12.91
C TYR A 65 8.45 -7.23 -11.54
N TYR A 66 7.69 -7.46 -10.47
CA TYR A 66 8.04 -7.00 -9.12
C TYR A 66 8.45 -8.12 -8.17
N HIS A 67 8.12 -9.37 -8.51
CA HIS A 67 8.41 -10.54 -7.70
C HIS A 67 9.11 -11.61 -8.51
N LYS A 68 10.27 -12.08 -8.04
CA LYS A 68 10.90 -13.29 -8.56
C LYS A 68 9.96 -14.47 -8.32
N GLN A 69 9.26 -14.93 -9.34
CA GLN A 69 8.58 -16.22 -9.28
C GLN A 69 9.67 -17.30 -9.26
N ARG A 70 9.72 -18.11 -8.20
CA ARG A 70 10.34 -19.43 -8.28
C ARG A 70 9.42 -20.28 -9.15
N SER A 71 9.73 -20.33 -10.45
CA SER A 71 9.12 -21.32 -11.34
C SER A 71 9.51 -22.71 -10.84
N PRO A 72 8.58 -23.68 -10.78
CA PRO A 72 8.91 -25.07 -10.47
C PRO A 72 9.79 -25.74 -11.54
N ALA A 73 10.02 -25.11 -12.67
CA ALA A 73 10.82 -25.60 -13.79
C ALA A 73 12.08 -24.74 -13.97
N GLY A 74 13.16 -25.08 -13.24
CA GLY A 74 14.53 -24.80 -13.58
C GLY A 74 15.05 -23.35 -13.51
N PRO A 75 16.38 -23.18 -13.37
CA PRO A 75 17.02 -21.87 -13.21
C PRO A 75 17.38 -21.29 -14.60
N HIS A 76 16.50 -20.53 -15.20
CA HIS A 76 16.84 -19.68 -16.34
C HIS A 76 16.24 -18.29 -16.15
N PHE A 77 16.90 -17.49 -15.30
CA PHE A 77 16.73 -16.03 -15.30
C PHE A 77 18.11 -15.39 -15.35
N THR A 78 18.39 -14.66 -16.41
CA THR A 78 19.61 -13.88 -16.56
C THR A 78 19.49 -12.58 -15.76
N PHE A 79 20.58 -12.19 -15.08
CA PHE A 79 20.71 -10.99 -14.25
C PHE A 79 20.38 -9.66 -14.95
N ALA A 80 20.20 -9.66 -16.28
CA ALA A 80 19.93 -8.46 -17.07
C ALA A 80 18.48 -7.93 -16.97
N GLU A 81 17.51 -8.80 -16.63
CA GLU A 81 16.10 -8.38 -16.54
C GLU A 81 15.73 -7.75 -15.20
N GLU A 82 16.59 -7.91 -14.19
CA GLU A 82 16.35 -7.42 -12.83
C GLU A 82 16.60 -5.90 -12.69
N HIS A 83 17.43 -5.32 -13.52
CA HIS A 83 17.79 -3.90 -13.48
C HIS A 83 16.80 -3.00 -14.22
N THR A 84 16.16 -3.48 -15.27
CA THR A 84 15.24 -2.68 -16.08
C THR A 84 13.90 -2.36 -15.40
N ALA A 85 13.35 -3.27 -14.60
CA ALA A 85 12.09 -3.03 -13.88
C ALA A 85 12.27 -2.12 -12.65
N LEU A 86 13.47 -2.08 -12.07
CA LEU A 86 13.80 -1.20 -10.93
C LEU A 86 14.12 0.24 -11.35
N ASP A 87 14.66 0.43 -12.55
CA ASP A 87 15.02 1.75 -13.09
C ASP A 87 13.87 2.47 -13.80
N MET A 88 12.85 1.73 -14.25
CA MET A 88 11.73 2.30 -15.03
C MET A 88 10.53 2.77 -14.21
N GLY A 89 10.61 2.80 -12.88
CA GLY A 89 9.57 3.40 -12.05
C GLY A 89 8.20 2.68 -12.03
N GLY A 90 8.17 1.42 -12.42
CA GLY A 90 6.94 0.64 -12.55
C GLY A 90 6.29 0.78 -13.92
N SER A 91 5.58 -0.26 -14.37
CA SER A 91 4.95 -0.31 -15.70
C SER A 91 3.83 0.73 -15.89
N PHE A 92 3.37 1.38 -14.82
CA PHE A 92 2.30 2.38 -14.83
C PHE A 92 2.62 3.65 -14.03
N GLY A 93 3.86 4.11 -14.06
CA GLY A 93 4.24 5.40 -13.46
C GLY A 93 4.09 5.51 -11.94
N ALA A 94 3.70 4.44 -11.24
CA ALA A 94 3.54 4.38 -9.80
C ALA A 94 4.67 3.59 -9.13
N MET A 95 5.05 3.97 -7.91
CA MET A 95 6.10 3.31 -7.14
C MET A 95 5.55 2.10 -6.37
N TYR A 96 6.11 0.91 -6.62
CA TYR A 96 5.77 -0.29 -5.88
C TYR A 96 6.27 -0.23 -4.43
N ALA A 97 5.34 -0.28 -3.48
CA ALA A 97 5.62 -0.23 -2.05
C ALA A 97 5.62 -1.61 -1.36
N GLY A 98 5.13 -2.67 -2.03
CA GLY A 98 4.97 -4.00 -1.40
C GLY A 98 6.28 -4.58 -0.87
N PHE A 99 6.33 -4.88 0.42
CA PHE A 99 7.51 -5.36 1.17
C PHE A 99 8.73 -4.43 1.08
N ARG A 100 8.48 -3.13 0.89
CA ARG A 100 9.51 -2.09 0.82
C ARG A 100 9.27 -1.01 1.87
N VAL A 101 10.36 -0.33 2.22
CA VAL A 101 10.33 0.89 3.03
C VAL A 101 10.86 2.01 2.17
N LEU A 102 9.98 2.89 1.75
CA LEU A 102 10.24 3.97 0.82
C LEU A 102 10.41 5.30 1.58
N ARG A 103 11.18 6.19 0.99
CA ARG A 103 11.40 7.54 1.44
C ARG A 103 11.26 8.48 0.25
N ASP A 104 10.18 9.24 0.22
CA ASP A 104 10.01 10.25 -0.81
C ASP A 104 10.59 11.59 -0.32
N ARG A 105 11.54 12.14 -1.07
CA ARG A 105 12.26 13.38 -0.73
C ARG A 105 11.56 14.64 -1.25
N HIS A 106 10.61 14.50 -2.16
CA HIS A 106 9.83 15.59 -2.72
C HIS A 106 8.58 15.88 -1.88
N LEU A 107 8.04 14.84 -1.23
CA LEU A 107 6.92 14.96 -0.31
C LEU A 107 7.46 15.20 1.11
N LEU A 108 7.33 16.43 1.59
CA LEU A 108 7.91 16.86 2.87
C LEU A 108 6.83 17.00 3.94
N VAL A 109 6.96 16.25 5.03
CA VAL A 109 6.09 16.30 6.20
C VAL A 109 6.76 17.00 7.38
N SER A 110 5.98 17.51 8.32
CA SER A 110 6.49 18.10 9.56
C SER A 110 7.15 17.03 10.43
N GLY A 111 8.41 17.26 10.76
CA GLY A 111 9.17 16.42 11.68
C GLY A 111 9.21 17.00 13.09
N ARG A 112 10.02 16.38 13.97
CA ARG A 112 10.30 16.93 15.30
C ARG A 112 10.90 18.33 15.19
N ASN A 113 10.49 19.21 16.10
CA ASN A 113 10.97 20.61 16.19
C ASN A 113 10.67 21.47 14.92
N GLY A 114 9.58 21.17 14.20
CA GLY A 114 9.18 21.94 13.03
C GLY A 114 10.06 21.77 11.78
N LYS A 115 11.11 20.97 11.85
CA LYS A 115 11.94 20.67 10.67
C LYS A 115 11.19 19.76 9.71
N LYS A 116 11.21 20.12 8.43
CA LYS A 116 10.66 19.26 7.38
C LYS A 116 11.53 18.02 7.18
N ARG A 117 10.90 16.88 6.97
CA ARG A 117 11.53 15.60 6.65
C ARG A 117 10.79 14.91 5.51
N PRO A 118 11.42 13.95 4.82
CA PRO A 118 10.76 13.18 3.78
C PRO A 118 9.58 12.36 4.32
N LEU A 119 8.58 12.15 3.46
CA LEU A 119 7.50 11.20 3.70
C LEU A 119 8.07 9.77 3.76
N LEU A 120 7.64 8.99 4.74
CA LEU A 120 8.07 7.62 4.98
C LEU A 120 6.89 6.66 4.78
N ILE A 121 7.00 5.79 3.77
CA ILE A 121 5.98 4.80 3.43
C ILE A 121 6.56 3.41 3.58
N ALA A 122 5.79 2.49 4.16
CA ALA A 122 6.05 1.06 4.12
C ALA A 122 4.83 0.38 3.50
N GLY A 123 5.01 -0.75 2.82
CA GLY A 123 3.88 -1.45 2.23
C GLY A 123 3.97 -2.96 2.37
N ALA A 124 2.81 -3.62 2.30
CA ALA A 124 2.67 -5.07 2.25
C ALA A 124 1.59 -5.46 1.24
N SER A 125 1.95 -6.29 0.27
CA SER A 125 1.04 -6.80 -0.76
C SER A 125 0.33 -8.07 -0.32
N GLY A 126 -0.88 -8.29 -0.83
CA GLY A 126 -1.60 -9.55 -0.75
C GLY A 126 -2.52 -9.70 0.46
N SER A 127 -3.19 -10.84 0.51
CA SER A 127 -4.19 -11.20 1.52
C SER A 127 -3.81 -12.43 2.33
N MET A 128 -4.59 -12.72 3.38
CA MET A 128 -4.52 -14.01 4.08
C MET A 128 -4.78 -15.15 3.08
N ARG A 129 -4.08 -16.26 3.28
CA ARG A 129 -4.19 -17.43 2.40
C ARG A 129 -5.51 -18.15 2.66
N TYR A 130 -6.36 -18.18 1.66
CA TYR A 130 -7.60 -18.96 1.62
C TYR A 130 -7.64 -19.95 0.43
N SER A 131 -6.71 -19.81 -0.51
CA SER A 131 -6.58 -20.67 -1.70
C SER A 131 -5.11 -20.88 -2.06
N ASN A 132 -4.84 -21.50 -3.22
CA ASN A 132 -3.49 -21.58 -3.79
C ASN A 132 -3.16 -20.42 -4.75
N GLY A 133 -3.84 -19.29 -4.61
CA GLY A 133 -3.62 -18.09 -5.43
C GLY A 133 -2.29 -17.39 -5.14
N LEU A 134 -1.89 -16.55 -6.08
CA LEU A 134 -0.73 -15.67 -5.91
C LEU A 134 -1.01 -14.58 -4.89
N CYS A 135 0.02 -13.97 -4.34
CA CYS A 135 -0.08 -12.92 -3.33
C CYS A 135 -0.95 -13.27 -2.10
N GLN A 136 -1.00 -14.54 -1.75
CA GLN A 136 -1.68 -15.02 -0.56
C GLN A 136 -0.66 -15.62 0.42
N TYR A 137 -0.68 -15.14 1.66
CA TYR A 137 0.33 -15.48 2.68
C TYR A 137 -0.34 -15.98 3.95
N THR A 138 0.33 -16.91 4.65
CA THR A 138 -0.01 -17.15 6.05
C THR A 138 0.45 -15.98 6.91
N ASP A 139 -0.13 -15.79 8.11
CA ASP A 139 0.31 -14.72 9.02
C ASP A 139 1.80 -14.81 9.33
N ARG A 140 2.33 -16.03 9.54
CA ARG A 140 3.76 -16.26 9.76
C ARG A 140 4.63 -15.82 8.56
N GLN A 141 4.20 -16.10 7.33
CA GLN A 141 4.93 -15.68 6.13
C GLN A 141 4.93 -14.16 5.98
N MET A 142 3.79 -13.53 6.25
CA MET A 142 3.65 -12.08 6.26
C MET A 142 4.52 -11.47 7.35
N PHE A 143 4.50 -12.02 8.57
CA PHE A 143 5.32 -11.56 9.69
C PHE A 143 6.81 -11.58 9.38
N VAL A 144 7.33 -12.66 8.78
CA VAL A 144 8.75 -12.74 8.37
C VAL A 144 9.11 -11.62 7.39
N ARG A 145 8.24 -11.34 6.41
CA ARG A 145 8.45 -10.23 5.45
C ARG A 145 8.47 -8.86 6.13
N LEU A 146 7.59 -8.63 7.11
CA LEU A 146 7.60 -7.40 7.91
C LEU A 146 8.85 -7.29 8.78
N LEU A 147 9.34 -8.40 9.35
CA LEU A 147 10.61 -8.43 10.10
C LEU A 147 11.80 -8.05 9.23
N MET A 148 11.83 -8.46 7.96
CA MET A 148 12.89 -8.07 7.02
C MET A 148 12.91 -6.57 6.73
N MET A 149 11.79 -5.86 6.91
CA MET A 149 11.70 -4.41 6.78
C MET A 149 12.16 -3.67 8.05
N ALA A 150 12.15 -4.34 9.21
CA ALA A 150 12.40 -3.72 10.52
C ALA A 150 13.73 -2.97 10.62
N PRO A 151 14.88 -3.45 10.10
CA PRO A 151 16.14 -2.70 10.17
C PRO A 151 16.04 -1.31 9.52
N ARG A 152 15.39 -1.21 8.37
CA ARG A 152 15.20 0.06 7.66
C ARG A 152 14.23 0.98 8.38
N LEU A 153 13.16 0.45 8.96
CA LEU A 153 12.22 1.20 9.80
C LEU A 153 12.89 1.76 11.06
N LEU A 154 13.75 0.97 11.72
CA LEU A 154 14.51 1.43 12.87
C LEU A 154 15.54 2.50 12.49
N LEU A 155 16.20 2.36 11.34
CA LEU A 155 17.08 3.41 10.81
C LEU A 155 16.31 4.71 10.56
N HIS A 156 15.13 4.66 9.96
CA HIS A 156 14.28 5.85 9.78
C HIS A 156 13.89 6.47 11.13
N LYS A 157 13.55 5.64 12.12
CA LYS A 157 13.25 6.11 13.47
C LYS A 157 14.43 6.86 14.10
N ALA A 158 15.64 6.34 13.92
CA ALA A 158 16.86 6.99 14.41
C ALA A 158 17.14 8.33 13.68
N LEU A 159 16.99 8.36 12.35
CA LEU A 159 17.31 9.54 11.54
C LEU A 159 16.23 10.63 11.61
N TYR A 160 14.96 10.24 11.64
CA TYR A 160 13.82 11.17 11.48
C TYR A 160 12.91 11.26 12.71
N GLY A 161 13.18 10.46 13.76
CA GLY A 161 12.32 10.36 14.95
C GLY A 161 10.99 9.62 14.70
N LYS A 162 10.75 9.13 13.48
CA LYS A 162 9.57 8.40 13.04
C LYS A 162 10.01 7.21 12.17
N ALA A 163 9.44 6.04 12.40
CA ALA A 163 9.78 4.86 11.60
C ALA A 163 9.08 4.88 10.23
N VAL A 164 7.82 5.27 10.22
CA VAL A 164 6.93 5.26 9.06
C VAL A 164 5.75 6.18 9.30
N ASP A 165 5.28 6.87 8.27
CA ASP A 165 4.07 7.70 8.31
C ASP A 165 2.86 6.91 7.84
N ILE A 166 2.99 6.21 6.71
CA ILE A 166 1.92 5.45 6.08
C ILE A 166 2.36 4.00 5.93
N PHE A 167 1.55 3.07 6.44
CA PHE A 167 1.65 1.66 6.15
C PHE A 167 0.54 1.31 5.14
N LEU A 168 0.93 1.13 3.88
CA LEU A 168 0.03 0.80 2.77
C LEU A 168 -0.06 -0.72 2.63
N THR A 169 -1.24 -1.28 2.82
CA THR A 169 -1.47 -2.73 2.72
C THR A 169 -2.66 -3.02 1.80
N HIS A 170 -2.82 -4.27 1.35
CA HIS A 170 -4.07 -4.67 0.72
C HIS A 170 -5.04 -5.23 1.76
N ALA A 171 -4.64 -6.24 2.53
CA ALA A 171 -5.47 -6.77 3.60
C ALA A 171 -5.50 -5.85 4.84
N SER A 172 -6.53 -6.00 5.64
CA SER A 172 -6.74 -5.32 6.92
C SER A 172 -5.95 -5.97 8.08
N PRO A 173 -5.75 -5.28 9.21
CA PRO A 173 -5.34 -5.91 10.45
C PRO A 173 -6.45 -6.83 10.99
N ARG A 174 -6.08 -7.89 11.69
CA ARG A 174 -7.04 -8.78 12.35
C ARG A 174 -7.87 -8.03 13.38
N HIS A 175 -9.18 -8.28 13.40
CA HIS A 175 -10.19 -7.62 14.26
C HIS A 175 -10.37 -6.11 14.03
N VAL A 176 -9.89 -5.59 12.89
CA VAL A 176 -10.11 -4.20 12.48
C VAL A 176 -10.50 -4.18 11.01
N HIS A 177 -11.75 -3.90 10.73
CA HIS A 177 -12.38 -3.93 9.41
C HIS A 177 -12.40 -5.30 8.71
N ASP A 178 -11.78 -6.34 9.26
CA ASP A 178 -11.78 -7.68 8.69
C ASP A 178 -13.12 -8.40 8.90
N LYS A 179 -13.29 -9.56 8.25
CA LYS A 179 -14.47 -10.42 8.41
C LYS A 179 -14.01 -11.82 8.82
N GLU A 180 -14.93 -12.62 9.38
CA GLU A 180 -14.63 -13.99 9.85
C GLU A 180 -14.64 -15.04 8.73
N ASP A 181 -15.06 -14.68 7.52
CA ASP A 181 -14.98 -15.60 6.38
C ASP A 181 -13.53 -15.78 5.90
N PRO A 182 -13.17 -16.96 5.36
CA PRO A 182 -11.78 -17.29 5.05
C PRO A 182 -11.08 -16.33 4.11
N CYS A 183 -11.82 -15.65 3.22
CA CYS A 183 -11.25 -14.75 2.23
C CYS A 183 -10.85 -13.40 2.84
N HIS A 184 -11.55 -12.94 3.89
CA HIS A 184 -11.45 -11.59 4.41
C HIS A 184 -10.84 -11.49 5.83
N VAL A 185 -10.30 -12.61 6.34
CA VAL A 185 -9.56 -12.61 7.61
C VAL A 185 -8.33 -11.71 7.51
N GLY A 186 -8.17 -10.79 8.45
CA GLY A 186 -7.02 -9.89 8.53
C GLY A 186 -5.77 -10.53 9.13
N PHE A 187 -4.64 -9.83 9.04
CA PHE A 187 -3.35 -10.29 9.58
C PHE A 187 -3.12 -9.84 11.02
N ASP A 188 -2.84 -10.80 11.93
CA ASP A 188 -2.40 -10.49 13.31
C ASP A 188 -1.07 -9.75 13.34
N CYS A 189 -0.16 -10.08 12.44
CA CYS A 189 1.12 -9.42 12.35
C CYS A 189 1.03 -7.94 11.97
N PHE A 190 -0.07 -7.46 11.38
CA PHE A 190 -0.30 -6.03 11.15
C PHE A 190 -0.60 -5.31 12.47
N ASN A 191 -1.29 -5.94 13.41
CA ASN A 191 -1.46 -5.42 14.77
C ASN A 191 -0.12 -5.29 15.51
N TRP A 192 0.79 -6.27 15.32
CA TRP A 192 2.16 -6.16 15.82
C TRP A 192 2.90 -4.99 15.19
N PHE A 193 2.78 -4.79 13.86
CA PHE A 193 3.41 -3.68 13.15
C PHE A 193 2.91 -2.32 13.65
N ILE A 194 1.59 -2.17 13.84
CA ILE A 194 0.98 -0.97 14.42
C ILE A 194 1.56 -0.68 15.80
N ARG A 195 1.58 -1.68 16.70
CA ARG A 195 2.14 -1.52 18.06
C ARG A 195 3.62 -1.13 18.07
N LYS A 196 4.41 -1.74 17.17
CA LYS A 196 5.87 -1.56 17.15
C LYS A 196 6.32 -0.26 16.51
N PHE A 197 5.74 0.11 15.38
CA PHE A 197 6.19 1.22 14.54
C PHE A 197 5.26 2.44 14.52
N GLN A 198 4.02 2.27 14.95
CA GLN A 198 3.00 3.32 15.11
C GLN A 198 2.92 4.25 13.88
N PRO A 199 2.59 3.73 12.66
CA PRO A 199 2.32 4.59 11.52
C PRO A 199 1.20 5.59 11.87
N THR A 200 1.18 6.74 11.23
CA THR A 200 0.06 7.68 11.39
C THR A 200 -1.20 7.11 10.75
N TYR A 201 -1.03 6.50 9.56
CA TYR A 201 -2.09 5.79 8.86
C TYR A 201 -1.66 4.37 8.50
N LEU A 202 -2.57 3.42 8.64
CA LEU A 202 -2.60 2.18 7.89
C LEU A 202 -3.74 2.30 6.89
N VAL A 203 -3.41 2.23 5.59
CA VAL A 203 -4.39 2.30 4.50
C VAL A 203 -4.48 0.93 3.86
N HIS A 204 -5.69 0.37 3.79
CA HIS A 204 -5.94 -0.95 3.21
C HIS A 204 -7.17 -0.95 2.30
N GLY A 205 -7.32 -2.03 1.52
CA GLY A 205 -8.48 -2.36 0.72
C GLY A 205 -9.09 -3.71 1.12
N HIS A 206 -9.36 -4.57 0.14
CA HIS A 206 -9.79 -5.96 0.26
C HIS A 206 -11.19 -6.16 0.87
N ILE A 207 -11.58 -5.35 1.83
CA ILE A 207 -12.87 -5.43 2.49
C ILE A 207 -13.83 -4.46 1.80
N HIS A 208 -14.74 -5.03 1.03
CA HIS A 208 -15.73 -4.23 0.29
C HIS A 208 -16.78 -3.68 1.24
N LEU A 209 -17.02 -2.39 1.15
CA LEU A 209 -18.02 -1.67 1.91
C LEU A 209 -19.29 -1.54 1.05
N TYR A 210 -20.31 -2.32 1.38
CA TYR A 210 -21.58 -2.32 0.66
C TYR A 210 -22.64 -1.46 1.35
N ASP A 211 -22.45 -1.19 2.64
CA ASP A 211 -23.34 -0.34 3.42
C ASP A 211 -22.61 0.96 3.80
N MET A 212 -23.32 2.09 3.67
CA MET A 212 -22.81 3.41 4.10
C MET A 212 -22.61 3.51 5.62
N GLY A 213 -23.18 2.61 6.41
CA GLY A 213 -23.00 2.50 7.86
C GLY A 213 -21.73 1.74 8.28
N GLU A 214 -21.04 1.05 7.36
CA GLU A 214 -19.81 0.34 7.69
C GLU A 214 -18.67 1.30 8.06
N GLU A 215 -17.98 0.99 9.17
CA GLU A 215 -16.91 1.84 9.68
C GLU A 215 -15.70 1.80 8.74
N ARG A 216 -15.39 2.94 8.14
CA ARG A 216 -14.26 3.09 7.20
C ARG A 216 -12.95 3.46 7.90
N VAL A 217 -13.02 4.13 9.05
CA VAL A 217 -11.85 4.68 9.75
C VAL A 217 -11.91 4.33 11.23
N THR A 218 -11.00 3.47 11.66
CA THR A 218 -10.89 3.06 13.07
C THR A 218 -9.55 3.48 13.65
N LYS A 219 -9.53 3.99 14.86
CA LYS A 219 -8.30 4.36 15.56
C LYS A 219 -7.78 3.20 16.40
N VAL A 220 -6.57 2.73 16.10
CA VAL A 220 -5.86 1.71 16.86
C VAL A 220 -4.58 2.32 17.43
N LEU A 221 -4.54 2.56 18.75
CA LEU A 221 -3.48 3.32 19.40
C LEU A 221 -3.33 4.73 18.78
N ASN A 222 -2.16 5.04 18.20
CA ASN A 222 -1.89 6.30 17.51
C ASN A 222 -2.04 6.20 16.00
N THR A 223 -2.49 5.07 15.47
CA THR A 223 -2.67 4.80 14.04
C THR A 223 -4.14 4.91 13.67
N ARG A 224 -4.45 5.59 12.60
CA ARG A 224 -5.76 5.54 11.94
C ARG A 224 -5.72 4.45 10.88
N VAL A 225 -6.52 3.41 11.05
CA VAL A 225 -6.73 2.35 10.06
C VAL A 225 -7.85 2.80 9.14
N VAL A 226 -7.58 2.82 7.84
CA VAL A 226 -8.49 3.38 6.82
C VAL A 226 -8.72 2.33 5.74
N ASN A 227 -9.99 2.01 5.50
CA ASN A 227 -10.40 1.22 4.34
C ASN A 227 -10.57 2.14 3.12
N ALA A 228 -9.75 1.92 2.08
CA ALA A 228 -9.71 2.72 0.87
C ALA A 228 -10.68 2.23 -0.23
N TYR A 229 -11.58 1.29 0.06
CA TYR A 229 -12.52 0.75 -0.91
C TYR A 229 -13.19 1.84 -1.75
N SER A 230 -13.17 1.67 -3.09
CA SER A 230 -13.53 2.68 -4.08
C SER A 230 -12.55 3.86 -4.03
N TYR A 231 -12.81 4.89 -3.22
CA TYR A 231 -11.81 5.90 -2.86
C TYR A 231 -12.05 6.50 -1.48
N HIS A 232 -11.01 7.08 -0.93
CA HIS A 232 -11.05 7.87 0.30
C HIS A 232 -9.94 8.92 0.32
N ILE A 233 -10.19 10.05 0.97
CA ILE A 233 -9.17 11.11 1.16
C ILE A 233 -8.67 11.08 2.59
N ILE A 234 -7.33 11.09 2.76
CA ILE A 234 -6.71 11.26 4.07
C ILE A 234 -5.82 12.50 4.09
N GLU A 235 -5.62 13.05 5.29
CA GLU A 235 -4.75 14.20 5.53
C GLU A 235 -3.72 13.90 6.62
N LEU A 236 -2.43 14.10 6.30
CA LEU A 236 -1.26 13.88 7.17
C LEU A 236 -0.68 15.22 7.65
#